data_7f6fe4f0b3bbef4c5b91a63b2dd23bca
#
_entry.id   7f6fe4f0b3bbef4c5b91a63b2dd23bca
#
_cell.length_a   1.000
_cell.length_b   1.000
_cell.length_c   1.000
_cell.angle_alpha   90.00
_cell.angle_beta   90.00
_cell.angle_gamma   90.00
#
_symmetry.space_group_name_H-M   'P 1'
#
loop_
_entity.id
_entity.type
_entity.pdbx_description
1 polymer ?
#
loop_
_entity_poly.entity_id
_entity_poly.type
_entity_poly.pdbx_seq_one_letter_code
_entity_poly.pdbx_strand_id
1 'polypeptide(L)'
;MGLSRHTALRTLLRIPLPTGRVPRVIGVDDFALRRRHRYATVIIDAETHERIDVLPDRTADTLEGWLREHPGVEVVCRDGSATYAEAIRRALPDAVQVGDRWHLWKNLCEAALSEVKAHSACWATVLDAPIYDGPAPRPPSNAGTRSTACSTRARACSNAPAAYSWP
;
A
#
# COMPACT_ATOMS: atom_id res chain seq x y z
N MET A 1 -28.94 37.33 -0.54
CA MET A 1 -28.07 37.08 -1.71
C MET A 1 -27.34 35.78 -1.49
N GLY A 2 -27.56 34.74 -2.29
CA GLY A 2 -26.87 33.47 -2.19
C GLY A 2 -25.54 33.53 -2.92
N LEU A 3 -24.45 33.11 -2.28
CA LEU A 3 -23.15 32.96 -2.93
C LEU A 3 -23.22 31.80 -3.93
N SER A 4 -22.69 31.99 -5.14
CA SER A 4 -22.58 30.89 -6.09
C SER A 4 -21.60 29.83 -5.56
N ARG A 5 -21.81 28.56 -5.91
CA ARG A 5 -20.91 27.44 -5.52
C ARG A 5 -19.44 27.72 -5.86
N HIS A 6 -19.19 28.33 -7.01
CA HIS A 6 -17.85 28.75 -7.44
C HIS A 6 -17.23 29.83 -6.55
N THR A 7 -18.03 30.82 -6.16
CA THR A 7 -17.56 31.89 -5.27
C THR A 7 -17.25 31.36 -3.89
N ALA A 8 -18.12 30.52 -3.33
CA ALA A 8 -17.89 29.87 -2.04
C ALA A 8 -16.59 29.04 -2.04
N LEU A 9 -16.38 28.23 -3.08
CA LEU A 9 -15.17 27.42 -3.21
C LEU A 9 -13.90 28.28 -3.31
N ARG A 10 -13.92 29.34 -4.12
CA ARG A 10 -12.79 30.27 -4.22
C ARG A 10 -12.48 30.97 -2.90
N THR A 11 -13.50 31.32 -2.14
CA THR A 11 -13.33 31.95 -0.84
C THR A 11 -12.70 30.96 0.16
N LEU A 12 -13.17 29.73 0.20
CA LEU A 12 -12.59 28.67 1.04
C LEU A 12 -11.10 28.41 0.70
N LEU A 13 -10.77 28.34 -0.58
CA LEU A 13 -9.39 28.12 -1.04
C LEU A 13 -8.44 29.30 -0.75
N ARG A 14 -8.96 30.48 -0.38
CA ARG A 14 -8.16 31.65 0.02
C ARG A 14 -7.92 31.76 1.53
N ILE A 15 -8.62 30.94 2.32
CA ILE A 15 -8.39 30.90 3.74
C ILE A 15 -7.04 30.24 3.99
N PRO A 16 -6.05 30.94 4.57
CA PRO A 16 -4.78 30.33 4.88
C PRO A 16 -5.01 29.22 5.90
N LEU A 17 -4.43 28.06 5.64
CA LEU A 17 -4.41 26.98 6.63
C LEU A 17 -3.50 27.41 7.79
N PRO A 18 -3.89 27.14 9.05
CA PRO A 18 -3.01 27.40 10.17
C PRO A 18 -1.72 26.62 9.97
N THR A 19 -0.59 27.28 10.10
CA THR A 19 0.72 26.62 10.16
C THR A 19 0.78 25.79 11.43
N GLY A 20 0.48 24.52 11.31
CA GLY A 20 0.55 23.58 12.41
C GLY A 20 1.99 23.29 12.83
N ARG A 21 2.17 22.86 14.07
CA ARG A 21 3.44 22.31 14.53
C ARG A 21 3.76 21.07 13.69
N VAL A 22 4.99 20.97 13.19
CA VAL A 22 5.47 19.74 12.53
C VAL A 22 5.58 18.64 13.59
N PRO A 23 4.83 17.54 13.48
CA PRO A 23 4.92 16.46 14.45
C PRO A 23 6.20 15.64 14.26
N ARG A 24 6.63 14.99 15.32
CA ARG A 24 7.78 14.10 15.33
C ARG A 24 7.52 12.83 14.52
N VAL A 25 6.28 12.34 14.52
CA VAL A 25 5.86 11.12 13.84
C VAL A 25 4.77 11.45 12.84
N ILE A 26 5.00 11.16 11.56
CA ILE A 26 4.02 11.39 10.50
C ILE A 26 3.60 10.10 9.81
N GLY A 27 2.38 10.08 9.32
CA GLY A 27 1.88 9.10 8.38
C GLY A 27 1.76 9.70 6.99
N VAL A 28 2.19 8.96 5.97
CA VAL A 28 2.10 9.35 4.55
C VAL A 28 1.40 8.25 3.78
N ASP A 29 0.31 8.62 3.10
CA ASP A 29 -0.47 7.69 2.26
C ASP A 29 -0.98 8.40 1.00
N ASP A 30 -1.28 7.62 -0.07
CA ASP A 30 -1.90 8.18 -1.25
C ASP A 30 -3.40 7.87 -1.31
N PHE A 31 -4.17 8.79 -1.84
CA PHE A 31 -5.59 8.56 -2.09
C PHE A 31 -6.04 9.08 -3.44
N ALA A 32 -7.06 8.44 -4.01
CA ALA A 32 -7.58 8.81 -5.32
C ALA A 32 -8.57 9.98 -5.20
N LEU A 33 -8.20 11.16 -5.67
CA LEU A 33 -9.13 12.27 -5.93
C LEU A 33 -10.12 11.92 -7.04
N ARG A 34 -9.63 11.20 -8.06
CA ARG A 34 -10.44 10.60 -9.12
C ARG A 34 -9.85 9.25 -9.47
N ARG A 35 -10.60 8.18 -9.23
CA ARG A 35 -10.16 6.80 -9.45
C ARG A 35 -9.44 6.64 -10.79
N ARG A 36 -8.21 6.13 -10.78
CA ARG A 36 -7.33 5.88 -11.93
C ARG A 36 -6.82 7.13 -12.68
N HIS A 37 -7.15 8.35 -12.25
CA HIS A 37 -6.78 9.56 -12.98
C HIS A 37 -5.99 10.57 -12.16
N ARG A 38 -6.38 10.83 -10.92
CA ARG A 38 -5.72 11.79 -10.05
C ARG A 38 -5.59 11.26 -8.65
N TYR A 39 -4.40 11.34 -8.14
CA TYR A 39 -4.05 10.98 -6.78
C TYR A 39 -3.52 12.20 -6.06
N ALA A 40 -3.58 12.17 -4.75
CA ALA A 40 -3.00 13.15 -3.86
C ALA A 40 -2.33 12.39 -2.71
N THR A 41 -1.35 13.00 -2.05
CA THR A 41 -0.74 12.46 -0.85
C THR A 41 -1.34 13.14 0.36
N VAL A 42 -1.77 12.38 1.35
CA VAL A 42 -2.18 12.90 2.65
C VAL A 42 -1.05 12.73 3.66
N ILE A 43 -0.83 13.76 4.45
CA ILE A 43 0.11 13.74 5.56
C ILE A 43 -0.67 13.94 6.84
N ILE A 44 -0.48 13.02 7.77
CA ILE A 44 -1.15 13.03 9.07
C ILE A 44 -0.13 13.03 10.20
N ASP A 45 -0.48 13.58 11.33
CA ASP A 45 0.18 13.32 12.59
C ASP A 45 -0.19 11.90 13.04
N ALA A 46 0.80 11.01 13.16
CA ALA A 46 0.54 9.62 13.51
C ALA A 46 0.25 9.41 15.00
N GLU A 47 0.50 10.43 15.85
CA GLU A 47 0.20 10.39 17.29
C GLU A 47 -1.21 10.91 17.58
N THR A 48 -1.62 12.02 16.96
CA THR A 48 -2.95 12.63 17.17
C THR A 48 -4.00 12.20 16.16
N HIS A 49 -3.58 11.60 15.04
CA HIS A 49 -4.39 11.26 13.86
C HIS A 49 -4.98 12.48 13.13
N GLU A 50 -4.49 13.66 13.39
CA GLU A 50 -4.91 14.87 12.70
C GLU A 50 -4.25 14.97 11.33
N ARG A 51 -5.01 15.45 10.36
CA ARG A 51 -4.46 15.74 9.04
C ARG A 51 -3.63 17.02 9.10
N ILE A 52 -2.37 16.92 8.67
CA ILE A 52 -1.44 18.06 8.61
C ILE A 52 -1.58 18.75 7.26
N ASP A 53 -1.47 17.99 6.17
CA ASP A 53 -1.46 18.55 4.83
C ASP A 53 -1.99 17.56 3.77
N VAL A 54 -2.25 18.07 2.58
CA VAL A 54 -2.63 17.29 1.41
C VAL A 54 -1.85 17.80 0.20
N LEU A 55 -0.94 16.99 -0.31
CA LEU A 55 -0.14 17.32 -1.49
C LEU A 55 -0.92 17.01 -2.77
N PRO A 56 -0.72 17.79 -3.84
CA PRO A 56 -1.54 17.73 -5.06
C PRO A 56 -1.35 16.47 -5.90
N ASP A 57 -0.32 15.68 -5.62
CA ASP A 57 0.03 14.47 -6.35
C ASP A 57 0.69 13.42 -5.42
N ARG A 58 1.25 12.36 -6.00
CA ARG A 58 1.97 11.28 -5.30
C ARG A 58 3.42 11.13 -5.79
N THR A 59 4.03 12.20 -6.25
CA THR A 59 5.40 12.16 -6.76
C THR A 59 6.42 12.25 -5.63
N ALA A 60 7.61 11.69 -5.87
CA ALA A 60 8.72 11.78 -4.92
C ALA A 60 9.11 13.23 -4.67
N ASP A 61 9.19 14.02 -5.73
CA ASP A 61 9.69 15.40 -5.67
C ASP A 61 8.78 16.29 -4.81
N THR A 62 7.46 16.12 -4.93
CA THR A 62 6.49 16.89 -4.13
C THR A 62 6.60 16.54 -2.64
N LEU A 63 6.70 15.24 -2.31
CA LEU A 63 6.88 14.81 -0.92
C LEU A 63 8.24 15.25 -0.37
N GLU A 64 9.30 15.09 -1.15
CA GLU A 64 10.65 15.52 -0.77
C GLU A 64 10.72 17.01 -0.48
N GLY A 65 10.10 17.84 -1.33
CA GLY A 65 9.99 19.28 -1.13
C GLY A 65 9.30 19.62 0.19
N TRP A 66 8.15 19.00 0.44
CA TRP A 66 7.40 19.21 1.67
C TRP A 66 8.21 18.82 2.93
N LEU A 67 8.87 17.66 2.90
CA LEU A 67 9.69 17.20 4.02
C LEU A 67 10.88 18.12 4.33
N ARG A 68 11.50 18.70 3.30
CA ARG A 68 12.59 19.68 3.47
C ARG A 68 12.12 20.99 4.09
N GLU A 69 10.89 21.42 3.79
CA GLU A 69 10.27 22.61 4.36
C GLU A 69 9.79 22.39 5.80
N HIS A 70 9.66 21.12 6.23
CA HIS A 70 9.14 20.74 7.53
C HIS A 70 10.15 19.90 8.33
N PRO A 71 11.28 20.48 8.76
CA PRO A 71 12.28 19.76 9.54
C PRO A 71 11.77 19.39 10.93
N GLY A 72 12.26 18.27 11.48
CA GLY A 72 11.89 17.79 12.82
C GLY A 72 11.08 16.51 12.84
N VAL A 73 10.77 15.95 11.66
CA VAL A 73 10.18 14.61 11.56
C VAL A 73 11.25 13.56 11.83
N GLU A 74 11.01 12.69 12.81
CA GLU A 74 11.93 11.61 13.21
C GLU A 74 11.48 10.24 12.67
N VAL A 75 10.16 10.03 12.56
CA VAL A 75 9.58 8.76 12.13
C VAL A 75 8.54 9.02 11.04
N VAL A 76 8.63 8.27 9.95
CA VAL A 76 7.65 8.31 8.85
C VAL A 76 7.02 6.93 8.66
N CYS A 77 5.73 6.84 8.96
CA CYS A 77 4.91 5.67 8.66
C CYS A 77 4.37 5.78 7.24
N ARG A 78 4.58 4.77 6.40
CA ARG A 78 4.17 4.78 4.99
C ARG A 78 3.73 3.42 4.49
N ASP A 79 3.08 3.40 3.34
CA ASP A 79 2.81 2.20 2.57
C ASP A 79 4.09 1.56 1.98
N GLY A 80 3.94 0.53 1.17
CA GLY A 80 5.04 -0.15 0.48
C GLY A 80 5.66 0.61 -0.71
N SER A 81 5.28 1.87 -0.96
CA SER A 81 5.73 2.67 -2.12
C SER A 81 7.24 2.92 -2.10
N ALA A 82 7.94 2.44 -3.13
CA ALA A 82 9.36 2.74 -3.34
C ALA A 82 9.61 4.24 -3.59
N THR A 83 8.66 4.91 -4.22
CA THR A 83 8.70 6.35 -4.50
C THR A 83 8.76 7.16 -3.21
N TYR A 84 7.90 6.87 -2.26
CA TYR A 84 7.91 7.54 -0.96
C TYR A 84 9.15 7.18 -0.15
N ALA A 85 9.57 5.92 -0.18
CA ALA A 85 10.81 5.49 0.49
C ALA A 85 12.03 6.30 0.04
N GLU A 86 12.13 6.55 -1.25
CA GLU A 86 13.23 7.31 -1.84
C GLU A 86 13.16 8.80 -1.49
N ALA A 87 11.97 9.40 -1.58
CA ALA A 87 11.75 10.80 -1.19
C ALA A 87 12.15 11.06 0.27
N ILE A 88 11.73 10.18 1.17
CA ILE A 88 12.04 10.28 2.59
C ILE A 88 13.54 10.14 2.82
N ARG A 89 14.23 9.18 2.19
CA ARG A 89 15.69 9.02 2.33
C ARG A 89 16.46 10.25 1.86
N ARG A 90 15.99 10.91 0.81
CA ARG A 90 16.64 12.13 0.29
C ARG A 90 16.41 13.35 1.15
N ALA A 91 15.20 13.49 1.70
CA ALA A 91 14.84 14.64 2.51
C ALA A 91 15.29 14.51 3.97
N LEU A 92 15.14 13.33 4.54
CA LEU A 92 15.34 13.02 5.95
C LEU A 92 16.16 11.72 6.08
N PRO A 93 17.47 11.75 5.84
CA PRO A 93 18.30 10.54 5.84
C PRO A 93 18.34 9.81 7.20
N ASP A 94 18.16 10.54 8.29
CA ASP A 94 18.19 10.00 9.65
C ASP A 94 16.82 9.55 10.15
N ALA A 95 15.74 9.80 9.42
CA ALA A 95 14.39 9.44 9.84
C ALA A 95 14.14 7.93 9.72
N VAL A 96 13.52 7.36 10.74
CA VAL A 96 13.11 5.97 10.76
C VAL A 96 11.87 5.79 9.88
N GLN A 97 11.96 4.92 8.88
CA GLN A 97 10.81 4.57 8.04
C GLN A 97 10.12 3.31 8.58
N VAL A 98 8.84 3.39 8.80
CA VAL A 98 8.00 2.30 9.30
C VAL A 98 6.95 1.92 8.25
N GLY A 99 6.81 0.64 7.98
CA GLY A 99 5.75 0.13 7.09
C GLY A 99 4.39 0.19 7.76
N ASP A 100 3.38 0.67 7.03
CA ASP A 100 2.00 0.65 7.51
C ASP A 100 1.52 -0.81 7.70
N ARG A 101 1.06 -1.11 8.89
CA ARG A 101 0.60 -2.44 9.31
C ARG A 101 -0.58 -2.94 8.47
N TRP A 102 -1.49 -2.08 8.03
CA TRP A 102 -2.62 -2.48 7.19
C TRP A 102 -2.15 -2.96 5.81
N HIS A 103 -1.21 -2.24 5.19
CA HIS A 103 -0.63 -2.63 3.91
C HIS A 103 0.18 -3.92 4.01
N LEU A 104 0.93 -4.12 5.09
CA LEU A 104 1.63 -5.39 5.35
C LEU A 104 0.64 -6.56 5.45
N TRP A 105 -0.43 -6.38 6.23
CA TRP A 105 -1.47 -7.40 6.39
C TRP A 105 -2.19 -7.70 5.08
N LYS A 106 -2.58 -6.67 4.34
CA LYS A 106 -3.21 -6.81 3.02
C LYS A 106 -2.33 -7.60 2.05
N ASN A 107 -1.05 -7.22 1.93
CA ASN A 107 -0.11 -7.90 1.05
C ASN A 107 0.09 -9.36 1.45
N LEU A 108 0.15 -9.66 2.74
CA LEU A 108 0.22 -11.03 3.25
C LEU A 108 -1.02 -11.84 2.87
N CYS A 109 -2.21 -11.29 3.06
CA CYS A 109 -3.46 -11.93 2.68
C CYS A 109 -3.55 -12.18 1.17
N GLU A 110 -3.14 -11.22 0.35
CA GLU A 110 -3.11 -11.38 -1.11
C GLU A 110 -2.11 -12.43 -1.55
N ALA A 111 -0.92 -12.48 -0.96
CA ALA A 111 0.08 -13.51 -1.22
C ALA A 111 -0.43 -14.91 -0.81
N ALA A 112 -0.99 -15.04 0.39
CA ALA A 112 -1.57 -16.29 0.86
C ALA A 112 -2.72 -16.77 -0.04
N LEU A 113 -3.62 -15.86 -0.43
CA LEU A 113 -4.72 -16.19 -1.34
C LEU A 113 -4.20 -16.63 -2.73
N SER A 114 -3.16 -15.97 -3.23
CA SER A 114 -2.51 -16.36 -4.49
C SER A 114 -1.95 -17.78 -4.42
N GLU A 115 -1.27 -18.11 -3.31
CA GLU A 115 -0.69 -19.43 -3.09
C GLU A 115 -1.76 -20.51 -2.95
N VAL A 116 -2.81 -20.27 -2.16
CA VAL A 116 -3.95 -21.19 -2.05
C VAL A 116 -4.61 -21.44 -3.41
N LYS A 117 -4.81 -20.40 -4.21
CA LYS A 117 -5.36 -20.53 -5.56
C LYS A 117 -4.44 -21.32 -6.50
N ALA A 118 -3.13 -21.11 -6.41
CA ALA A 118 -2.16 -21.84 -7.23
C ALA A 118 -2.13 -23.33 -6.92
N HIS A 119 -2.41 -23.71 -5.67
CA HIS A 119 -2.39 -25.11 -5.20
C HIS A 119 -3.77 -25.74 -5.03
N SER A 120 -4.86 -25.06 -5.42
CA SER A 120 -6.23 -25.53 -5.21
C SER A 120 -6.48 -26.95 -5.82
N ALA A 121 -5.98 -27.22 -7.01
CA ALA A 121 -6.10 -28.51 -7.67
C ALA A 121 -5.32 -29.61 -6.92
N CYS A 122 -4.16 -29.28 -6.36
CA CYS A 122 -3.34 -30.22 -5.59
C CYS A 122 -4.02 -30.60 -4.26
N TRP A 123 -4.67 -29.66 -3.61
CA TRP A 123 -5.40 -29.89 -2.36
C TRP A 123 -6.65 -30.73 -2.56
N ALA A 124 -7.39 -30.49 -3.63
CA ALA A 124 -8.56 -31.30 -3.99
C ALA A 124 -8.19 -32.78 -4.17
N THR A 125 -7.03 -33.06 -4.77
CA THR A 125 -6.52 -34.43 -4.96
C THR A 125 -6.11 -35.11 -3.64
N VAL A 126 -5.51 -34.34 -2.71
CA VAL A 126 -5.01 -34.88 -1.42
C VAL A 126 -6.16 -35.11 -0.44
N LEU A 127 -7.18 -34.26 -0.46
CA LEU A 127 -8.28 -34.31 0.49
C LEU A 127 -9.45 -35.21 0.05
N ASP A 128 -9.35 -35.82 -1.13
CA ASP A 128 -10.45 -36.62 -1.73
C ASP A 128 -11.79 -35.86 -1.73
N ALA A 129 -11.71 -34.54 -1.69
CA ALA A 129 -12.85 -33.66 -1.60
C ALA A 129 -13.54 -33.58 -2.96
N PRO A 130 -14.88 -33.62 -3.03
CA PRO A 130 -15.59 -33.39 -4.28
C PRO A 130 -15.17 -32.04 -4.85
N ILE A 131 -14.72 -32.05 -6.09
CA ILE A 131 -14.34 -30.82 -6.82
C ILE A 131 -15.55 -29.88 -6.76
N TYR A 132 -15.33 -28.68 -6.23
CA TYR A 132 -16.37 -27.65 -6.21
C TYR A 132 -16.82 -27.33 -7.63
N ASP A 133 -18.05 -27.69 -7.96
CA ASP A 133 -18.72 -27.52 -9.27
C ASP A 133 -19.25 -26.09 -9.49
N GLY A 134 -18.66 -25.12 -8.82
CA GLY A 134 -18.95 -23.70 -9.07
C GLY A 134 -18.36 -23.23 -10.40
N PRO A 135 -18.80 -22.09 -10.95
CA PRO A 135 -18.26 -21.54 -12.17
C PRO A 135 -16.74 -21.39 -12.06
N ALA A 136 -16.02 -22.13 -12.89
CA ALA A 136 -14.56 -22.17 -12.87
C ALA A 136 -13.97 -20.74 -12.87
N PRO A 137 -13.05 -20.40 -11.97
CA PRO A 137 -12.33 -19.15 -12.07
C PRO A 137 -11.67 -19.11 -13.44
N ARG A 138 -11.88 -18.04 -14.20
CA ARG A 138 -11.29 -17.88 -15.54
C ARG A 138 -9.79 -18.10 -15.43
N PRO A 139 -9.21 -19.03 -16.20
CA PRO A 139 -7.78 -19.22 -16.22
C PRO A 139 -7.11 -17.91 -16.66
N PRO A 140 -5.96 -17.53 -16.07
CA PRO A 140 -5.16 -16.47 -16.63
C PRO A 140 -4.81 -16.83 -18.07
N SER A 141 -4.73 -15.84 -18.96
CA SER A 141 -4.57 -15.96 -20.41
C SER A 141 -3.31 -16.70 -20.91
N ASN A 142 -2.47 -17.24 -20.01
CA ASN A 142 -1.25 -17.99 -20.32
C ASN A 142 -1.36 -19.49 -19.94
N ALA A 143 -2.45 -20.15 -20.26
CA ALA A 143 -2.77 -21.51 -19.82
C ALA A 143 -2.00 -22.65 -20.55
N GLY A 144 -0.90 -22.34 -21.25
CA GLY A 144 -0.19 -23.34 -22.07
C GLY A 144 0.72 -24.37 -21.37
N THR A 145 1.04 -24.22 -20.05
CA THR A 145 2.10 -25.03 -19.42
C THR A 145 1.79 -25.57 -18.02
N ARG A 146 0.52 -25.81 -17.67
CA ARG A 146 0.12 -26.09 -16.27
C ARG A 146 0.22 -27.54 -15.80
N SER A 147 0.31 -28.52 -16.65
CA SER A 147 0.32 -29.94 -16.21
C SER A 147 1.66 -30.32 -15.56
N THR A 148 2.76 -29.80 -16.09
CA THR A 148 4.11 -30.12 -15.59
C THR A 148 4.50 -29.31 -14.35
N ALA A 149 4.02 -28.08 -14.21
CA ALA A 149 4.37 -27.19 -13.09
C ALA A 149 3.74 -27.65 -11.75
N CYS A 150 2.53 -28.22 -11.77
CA CYS A 150 1.88 -28.71 -10.56
C CYS A 150 2.60 -29.95 -9.98
N SER A 151 3.05 -30.88 -10.84
CA SER A 151 3.78 -32.06 -10.35
C SER A 151 5.18 -31.73 -9.83
N THR A 152 5.86 -30.75 -10.42
CA THR A 152 7.19 -30.32 -9.99
C THR A 152 7.13 -29.50 -8.70
N ARG A 153 6.10 -28.63 -8.55
CA ARG A 153 5.89 -27.86 -7.30
C ARG A 153 5.39 -28.72 -6.14
N ALA A 154 4.55 -29.72 -6.39
CA ALA A 154 4.14 -30.65 -5.33
C ALA A 154 5.34 -31.42 -4.75
N ARG A 155 6.33 -31.77 -5.57
CA ARG A 155 7.59 -32.37 -5.08
C ARG A 155 8.45 -31.37 -4.29
N ALA A 156 8.45 -30.10 -4.67
CA ALA A 156 9.17 -29.06 -3.93
C ALA A 156 8.54 -28.78 -2.55
N CYS A 157 7.20 -28.85 -2.44
CA CYS A 157 6.50 -28.70 -1.16
C CYS A 157 6.74 -29.89 -0.20
N SER A 158 6.92 -31.11 -0.73
CA SER A 158 7.20 -32.29 0.08
C SER A 158 8.65 -32.38 0.56
N ASN A 159 9.57 -31.63 -0.05
CA ASN A 159 11.00 -31.59 0.28
C ASN A 159 11.45 -30.27 0.92
N ALA A 160 10.54 -29.40 1.35
CA ALA A 160 10.90 -28.21 2.10
C ALA A 160 11.44 -28.64 3.47
N PRO A 161 12.71 -28.36 3.81
CA PRO A 161 13.20 -28.64 5.14
C PRO A 161 12.44 -27.78 6.14
N ALA A 162 12.06 -28.39 7.27
CA ALA A 162 11.48 -27.70 8.42
C ALA A 162 12.54 -26.79 9.07
N ALA A 163 12.83 -25.64 8.46
CA ALA A 163 13.79 -24.67 8.95
C ALA A 163 13.34 -23.25 8.62
N TYR A 164 12.30 -22.81 9.30
CA TYR A 164 12.08 -21.40 9.58
C TYR A 164 11.90 -21.26 11.09
N SER A 165 13.02 -21.27 11.82
CA SER A 165 13.07 -20.67 13.14
C SER A 165 13.35 -19.18 12.95
N TRP A 166 12.43 -18.35 13.38
CA TRP A 166 12.63 -16.92 13.54
C TRP A 166 13.49 -16.68 14.78
N PRO A 167 14.43 -15.71 14.74
CA PRO A 167 15.07 -15.21 15.95
C PRO A 167 14.10 -14.40 16.80
#